data_f43e485afd789a8a6324a0e9e6efc0f3
#
_entry.id   f43e485afd789a8a6324a0e9e6efc0f3
#
_cell.length_a   1.000
_cell.length_b   1.000
_cell.length_c   1.000
_cell.angle_alpha   90.00
_cell.angle_beta   90.00
_cell.angle_gamma   90.00
#
_symmetry.space_group_name_H-M   'P 1'
#
loop_
_entity.id
_entity.type
_entity.pdbx_description
1 polymer ?
#
loop_
_entity_poly.entity_id
_entity_poly.type
_entity_poly.pdbx_seq_one_letter_code
_entity_poly.pdbx_strand_id
1 'polypeptide(L)'
;SGSKAALERWAKKNPGGREAAAARGTKVHSLMEDYLLGVDKDPKIEDPEIAQYWNGLPDNLSKLENVIWAENPANLDDYAWCRGSDGISRVWHPGFHEGENFGWAGAPDIVAEYKGKIVLGDLKTSNGPYYSQWPDSSTPKNEYGKRRAGFMKYQKCQLQLAAYALGLEHTIGVVPELCMTFVATKEISQVFVIQKGTIEKYKNKWRETVKKY
;
A
#
# COMPACT_ATOMS: atom_id res chain seq x y z
N SER A 1 -1.58 -27.65 0.05
CA SER A 1 -0.82 -27.82 1.30
C SER A 1 0.65 -27.50 1.01
N GLY A 2 1.11 -26.32 1.44
CA GLY A 2 2.53 -26.01 1.41
C GLY A 2 3.26 -27.03 2.27
N SER A 3 4.32 -27.65 1.74
CA SER A 3 5.03 -28.67 2.49
C SER A 3 5.61 -28.08 3.78
N LYS A 4 5.63 -28.83 4.89
CA LYS A 4 6.26 -28.47 6.16
C LYS A 4 7.66 -27.89 5.95
N ALA A 5 8.43 -28.47 5.02
CA ALA A 5 9.75 -28.00 4.62
C ALA A 5 9.76 -26.60 3.96
N ALA A 6 8.68 -26.20 3.30
CA ALA A 6 8.57 -24.82 2.76
C ALA A 6 8.30 -23.80 3.88
N LEU A 7 7.47 -24.15 4.86
CA LEU A 7 7.20 -23.34 6.05
C LEU A 7 8.47 -23.18 6.92
N GLU A 8 9.21 -24.24 7.13
CA GLU A 8 10.48 -24.20 7.89
C GLU A 8 11.53 -23.35 7.19
N ARG A 9 11.66 -23.45 5.86
CA ARG A 9 12.56 -22.59 5.07
C ARG A 9 12.12 -21.13 5.12
N TRP A 10 10.81 -20.88 5.09
CA TRP A 10 10.28 -19.54 5.23
C TRP A 10 10.57 -18.97 6.63
N ALA A 11 10.34 -19.73 7.70
CA ALA A 11 10.61 -19.33 9.08
C ALA A 11 12.09 -19.00 9.33
N LYS A 12 13.02 -19.80 8.77
CA LYS A 12 14.45 -19.50 8.83
C LYS A 12 14.85 -18.20 8.15
N LYS A 13 14.16 -17.83 7.06
CA LYS A 13 14.42 -16.59 6.32
C LYS A 13 13.72 -15.36 6.93
N ASN A 14 12.80 -15.57 7.86
CA ASN A 14 12.01 -14.53 8.49
C ASN A 14 12.00 -14.77 10.02
N PRO A 15 13.12 -14.46 10.72
CA PRO A 15 13.16 -14.54 12.17
C PRO A 15 12.03 -13.67 12.78
N GLY A 16 11.28 -14.22 13.74
CA GLY A 16 10.09 -13.58 14.30
C GLY A 16 8.84 -13.67 13.42
N GLY A 17 8.95 -14.23 12.19
CA GLY A 17 7.80 -14.59 11.35
C GLY A 17 6.93 -13.42 10.93
N ARG A 18 5.60 -13.62 10.97
CA ARG A 18 4.61 -12.61 10.58
C ARG A 18 4.58 -11.42 11.53
N GLU A 19 4.81 -11.63 12.80
CA GLU A 19 4.77 -10.58 13.83
C GLU A 19 5.90 -9.57 13.63
N ALA A 20 7.15 -10.04 13.44
CA ALA A 20 8.28 -9.16 13.15
C ALA A 20 8.09 -8.39 11.83
N ALA A 21 7.52 -9.05 10.80
CA ALA A 21 7.23 -8.38 9.53
C ALA A 21 6.14 -7.31 9.70
N ALA A 22 5.10 -7.57 10.49
CA ALA A 22 4.05 -6.62 10.79
C ALA A 22 4.58 -5.42 11.62
N ALA A 23 5.34 -5.70 12.70
CA ALA A 23 5.94 -4.66 13.53
C ALA A 23 6.87 -3.75 12.73
N ARG A 24 7.69 -4.32 11.84
CA ARG A 24 8.52 -3.55 10.91
C ARG A 24 7.67 -2.68 9.99
N GLY A 25 6.62 -3.25 9.40
CA GLY A 25 5.67 -2.51 8.57
C GLY A 25 5.12 -1.30 9.30
N THR A 26 4.56 -1.50 10.50
CA THR A 26 4.00 -0.42 11.32
C THR A 26 5.00 0.69 11.60
N LYS A 27 6.26 0.35 11.95
CA LYS A 27 7.30 1.37 12.18
C LYS A 27 7.62 2.19 10.94
N VAL A 28 7.74 1.56 9.76
CA VAL A 28 8.04 2.28 8.51
C VAL A 28 6.84 3.16 8.09
N HIS A 29 5.61 2.70 8.31
CA HIS A 29 4.40 3.50 8.08
C HIS A 29 4.34 4.72 9.01
N SER A 30 4.66 4.57 10.30
CA SER A 30 4.72 5.70 11.23
C SER A 30 5.78 6.74 10.82
N LEU A 31 6.96 6.30 10.36
CA LEU A 31 7.98 7.22 9.82
C LEU A 31 7.48 7.96 8.57
N MET A 32 6.73 7.29 7.70
CA MET A 32 6.13 7.92 6.53
C MET A 32 5.08 8.96 6.92
N GLU A 33 4.21 8.64 7.88
CA GLU A 33 3.20 9.55 8.41
C GLU A 33 3.87 10.83 8.94
N ASP A 34 4.83 10.69 9.87
CA ASP A 34 5.58 11.82 10.45
C ASP A 34 6.29 12.65 9.37
N TYR A 35 6.89 11.99 8.39
CA TYR A 35 7.55 12.65 7.27
C TYR A 35 6.57 13.46 6.42
N LEU A 36 5.45 12.86 6.01
CA LEU A 36 4.48 13.50 5.14
C LEU A 36 3.78 14.66 5.84
N LEU A 37 3.44 14.53 7.12
CA LEU A 37 2.82 15.59 7.91
C LEU A 37 3.81 16.68 8.38
N GLY A 38 5.09 16.53 8.10
CA GLY A 38 6.12 17.49 8.47
C GLY A 38 6.49 17.48 9.95
N VAL A 39 6.12 16.45 10.68
CA VAL A 39 6.45 16.24 12.10
C VAL A 39 7.94 15.94 12.25
N ASP A 40 8.47 15.03 11.44
CA ASP A 40 9.90 14.70 11.40
C ASP A 40 10.35 14.40 9.96
N LYS A 41 11.16 15.27 9.40
CA LYS A 41 11.70 15.14 8.03
C LYS A 41 13.06 14.42 7.95
N ASP A 42 13.72 14.23 9.10
CA ASP A 42 15.04 13.58 9.19
C ASP A 42 15.12 12.68 10.44
N PRO A 43 14.32 11.62 10.48
CA PRO A 43 14.20 10.79 11.68
C PRO A 43 15.50 10.07 12.03
N LYS A 44 15.89 10.13 13.30
CA LYS A 44 17.00 9.33 13.84
C LYS A 44 16.50 7.89 14.09
N ILE A 45 16.85 7.00 13.19
CA ILE A 45 16.42 5.60 13.25
C ILE A 45 17.52 4.76 13.89
N GLU A 46 17.29 4.35 15.14
CA GLU A 46 18.24 3.53 15.92
C GLU A 46 18.27 2.07 15.45
N ASP A 47 17.13 1.55 14.96
CA ASP A 47 17.03 0.18 14.48
C ASP A 47 17.61 0.07 13.05
N PRO A 48 18.78 -0.65 12.88
CA PRO A 48 19.41 -0.72 11.57
C PRO A 48 18.55 -1.42 10.51
N GLU A 49 17.65 -2.31 10.90
CA GLU A 49 16.73 -2.95 9.96
C GLU A 49 15.70 -1.95 9.45
N ILE A 50 15.10 -1.16 10.34
CA ILE A 50 14.14 -0.11 9.96
C ILE A 50 14.83 0.94 9.07
N ALA A 51 16.06 1.35 9.43
CA ALA A 51 16.84 2.30 8.64
C ALA A 51 17.04 1.81 7.19
N GLN A 52 17.30 0.51 6.97
CA GLN A 52 17.43 -0.05 5.63
C GLN A 52 16.12 0.08 4.81
N TYR A 53 14.96 -0.18 5.43
CA TYR A 53 13.67 -0.04 4.76
C TYR A 53 13.28 1.42 4.52
N TRP A 54 13.70 2.33 5.40
CA TRP A 54 13.46 3.76 5.26
C TRP A 54 14.32 4.40 4.16
N ASN A 55 15.52 3.87 3.96
CA ASN A 55 16.47 4.40 2.98
C ASN A 55 15.87 4.46 1.57
N GLY A 56 15.97 5.64 0.95
CA GLY A 56 15.42 5.90 -0.40
C GLY A 56 13.91 6.16 -0.44
N LEU A 57 13.14 5.96 0.64
CA LEU A 57 11.74 6.37 0.69
C LEU A 57 11.58 7.89 0.67
N PRO A 58 12.34 8.69 1.46
CA PRO A 58 12.22 10.15 1.49
C PRO A 58 12.36 10.79 0.11
N ASP A 59 13.26 10.32 -0.75
CA ASP A 59 13.45 10.82 -2.11
C ASP A 59 12.20 10.69 -2.98
N ASN A 60 11.38 9.69 -2.69
CA ASN A 60 10.13 9.44 -3.40
C ASN A 60 8.96 10.18 -2.75
N LEU A 61 8.89 10.20 -1.43
CA LEU A 61 7.84 10.86 -0.67
C LEU A 61 7.92 12.39 -0.77
N SER A 62 9.13 12.97 -0.89
CA SER A 62 9.35 14.42 -1.04
C SER A 62 8.72 15.03 -2.29
N LYS A 63 8.31 14.19 -3.24
CA LYS A 63 7.62 14.61 -4.47
C LYS A 63 6.12 14.76 -4.30
N LEU A 64 5.59 14.35 -3.14
CA LEU A 64 4.19 14.51 -2.78
C LEU A 64 3.98 15.84 -2.10
N GLU A 65 2.90 16.52 -2.47
CA GLU A 65 2.51 17.84 -2.00
C GLU A 65 1.08 17.78 -1.47
N ASN A 66 0.63 18.79 -0.73
CA ASN A 66 -0.75 18.94 -0.28
C ASN A 66 -1.34 17.65 0.28
N VAL A 67 -0.71 17.13 1.33
CA VAL A 67 -1.10 15.85 1.95
C VAL A 67 -2.49 15.99 2.56
N ILE A 68 -3.44 15.18 2.06
CA ILE A 68 -4.83 15.11 2.53
C ILE A 68 -4.96 14.00 3.58
N TRP A 69 -4.18 12.92 3.42
CA TRP A 69 -4.25 11.72 4.25
C TRP A 69 -2.87 11.05 4.33
N ALA A 70 -2.40 10.79 5.54
CA ALA A 70 -1.21 9.98 5.82
C ALA A 70 -1.55 9.07 7.00
N GLU A 71 -1.83 7.78 6.77
CA GLU A 71 -2.42 6.81 7.72
C GLU A 71 -3.77 7.29 8.29
N ASN A 72 -3.92 8.59 8.53
CA ASN A 72 -5.11 9.30 8.95
C ASN A 72 -5.30 10.58 8.12
N PRO A 73 -6.50 11.19 8.10
CA PRO A 73 -6.69 12.49 7.50
C PRO A 73 -5.73 13.52 8.13
N ALA A 74 -5.09 14.33 7.30
CA ALA A 74 -4.18 15.39 7.79
C ALA A 74 -4.92 16.42 8.64
N ASN A 75 -6.21 16.67 8.35
CA ASN A 75 -7.12 17.44 9.20
C ASN A 75 -8.19 16.48 9.79
N LEU A 76 -7.92 15.99 11.00
CA LEU A 76 -8.80 15.03 11.69
C LEU A 76 -10.18 15.61 12.01
N ASP A 77 -10.28 16.93 12.25
CA ASP A 77 -11.54 17.57 12.60
C ASP A 77 -12.57 17.48 11.46
N ASP A 78 -12.11 17.62 10.22
CA ASP A 78 -12.97 17.53 9.04
C ASP A 78 -13.50 16.12 8.78
N TYR A 79 -12.77 15.10 9.22
CA TYR A 79 -13.05 13.69 8.93
C TYR A 79 -13.11 12.81 10.19
N ALA A 80 -13.39 13.41 11.35
CA ALA A 80 -13.44 12.68 12.64
C ALA A 80 -14.40 11.49 12.61
N TRP A 81 -15.48 11.57 11.84
CA TRP A 81 -16.45 10.50 11.65
C TRP A 81 -15.92 9.27 10.90
N CYS A 82 -14.81 9.39 10.17
CA CYS A 82 -14.11 8.25 9.56
C CYS A 82 -13.31 7.43 10.56
N ARG A 83 -13.09 7.95 11.79
CA ARG A 83 -12.22 7.33 12.78
C ARG A 83 -12.95 6.28 13.60
N GLY A 84 -12.44 5.06 13.58
CA GLY A 84 -12.92 3.97 14.43
C GLY A 84 -12.54 4.13 15.91
N SER A 85 -13.16 3.37 16.77
CA SER A 85 -12.84 3.32 18.22
C SER A 85 -11.41 2.85 18.50
N ASP A 86 -10.78 2.19 17.55
CA ASP A 86 -9.37 1.75 17.59
C ASP A 86 -8.38 2.85 17.15
N GLY A 87 -8.90 4.05 16.88
CA GLY A 87 -8.08 5.19 16.45
C GLY A 87 -7.66 5.19 14.99
N ILE A 88 -8.09 4.22 14.19
CA ILE A 88 -7.77 4.10 12.77
C ILE A 88 -8.90 4.73 11.94
N SER A 89 -8.53 5.67 11.06
CA SER A 89 -9.48 6.25 10.11
C SER A 89 -9.64 5.35 8.89
N ARG A 90 -10.88 5.20 8.42
CA ARG A 90 -11.19 4.32 7.30
C ARG A 90 -12.11 5.00 6.30
N VAL A 91 -11.86 4.70 5.04
CA VAL A 91 -12.84 4.92 3.97
C VAL A 91 -13.66 3.66 3.79
N TRP A 92 -14.90 3.80 3.31
CA TRP A 92 -15.80 2.67 3.15
C TRP A 92 -16.65 2.81 1.88
N HIS A 93 -17.24 1.70 1.46
CA HIS A 93 -18.17 1.63 0.35
C HIS A 93 -19.27 0.61 0.68
N PRO A 94 -20.56 0.93 0.47
CA PRO A 94 -21.68 0.07 0.88
C PRO A 94 -21.88 -1.17 -0.02
N GLY A 95 -21.07 -1.36 -1.05
CA GLY A 95 -21.27 -2.40 -2.04
C GLY A 95 -21.97 -1.89 -3.30
N PHE A 96 -22.39 -2.80 -4.17
CA PHE A 96 -22.92 -2.48 -5.49
C PHE A 96 -24.36 -2.95 -5.70
N HIS A 97 -24.98 -3.62 -4.72
CA HIS A 97 -26.35 -4.11 -4.81
C HIS A 97 -27.23 -3.48 -3.74
N GLU A 98 -28.38 -2.96 -4.13
CA GLU A 98 -29.39 -2.49 -3.19
C GLU A 98 -29.92 -3.67 -2.36
N GLY A 99 -29.97 -3.49 -1.04
CA GLY A 99 -30.49 -4.49 -0.10
C GLY A 99 -29.50 -5.55 0.36
N GLU A 100 -28.26 -5.56 -0.15
CA GLU A 100 -27.22 -6.44 0.36
C GLU A 100 -26.33 -5.71 1.37
N ASN A 101 -26.12 -6.32 2.55
CA ASN A 101 -25.23 -5.80 3.58
C ASN A 101 -23.73 -6.05 3.24
N PHE A 102 -23.35 -5.95 1.99
CA PHE A 102 -22.01 -6.15 1.52
C PHE A 102 -21.32 -4.82 1.26
N GLY A 103 -20.55 -4.38 2.22
CA GLY A 103 -19.65 -3.27 2.07
C GLY A 103 -18.21 -3.69 2.36
N TRP A 104 -17.30 -2.78 2.13
CA TRP A 104 -15.92 -2.91 2.62
C TRP A 104 -15.47 -1.59 3.20
N ALA A 105 -14.51 -1.68 4.11
CA ALA A 105 -13.79 -0.55 4.66
C ALA A 105 -12.30 -0.80 4.60
N GLY A 106 -11.51 0.25 4.56
CA GLY A 106 -10.06 0.14 4.60
C GLY A 106 -9.42 1.47 4.95
N ALA A 107 -8.17 1.41 5.42
CA ALA A 107 -7.37 2.58 5.73
C ALA A 107 -6.39 2.82 4.57
N PRO A 108 -6.54 3.91 3.80
CA PRO A 108 -5.53 4.34 2.85
C PRO A 108 -4.26 4.76 3.58
N ASP A 109 -3.09 4.47 3.03
CA ASP A 109 -1.83 4.93 3.62
C ASP A 109 -1.58 6.41 3.28
N ILE A 110 -1.82 6.81 2.02
CA ILE A 110 -1.49 8.15 1.50
C ILE A 110 -2.60 8.66 0.58
N VAL A 111 -3.05 9.91 0.79
CA VAL A 111 -3.73 10.71 -0.24
C VAL A 111 -3.06 12.07 -0.27
N ALA A 112 -2.54 12.47 -1.42
CA ALA A 112 -1.76 13.70 -1.58
C ALA A 112 -1.84 14.18 -3.05
N GLU A 113 -1.12 15.23 -3.37
CA GLU A 113 -0.90 15.66 -4.75
C GLU A 113 0.48 15.25 -5.27
N TYR A 114 0.56 14.94 -6.54
CA TYR A 114 1.77 14.74 -7.29
C TYR A 114 1.65 15.42 -8.65
N LYS A 115 2.46 16.46 -8.88
CA LYS A 115 2.40 17.25 -10.13
C LYS A 115 0.99 17.77 -10.44
N GLY A 116 0.31 18.30 -9.42
CA GLY A 116 -1.03 18.85 -9.53
C GLY A 116 -2.16 17.83 -9.73
N LYS A 117 -1.90 16.54 -9.50
CA LYS A 117 -2.89 15.45 -9.59
C LYS A 117 -3.08 14.77 -8.26
N ILE A 118 -4.32 14.46 -7.91
CA ILE A 118 -4.62 13.69 -6.71
C ILE A 118 -4.12 12.26 -6.86
N VAL A 119 -3.32 11.84 -5.90
CA VAL A 119 -2.70 10.51 -5.82
C VAL A 119 -3.24 9.76 -4.60
N LEU A 120 -3.63 8.52 -4.81
CA LEU A 120 -3.80 7.53 -3.76
C LEU A 120 -2.55 6.65 -3.70
N GLY A 121 -1.84 6.65 -2.59
CA GLY A 121 -0.63 5.89 -2.35
C GLY A 121 -0.81 4.74 -1.36
N ASP A 122 -0.02 3.69 -1.53
CA ASP A 122 0.05 2.53 -0.65
C ASP A 122 1.52 2.14 -0.45
N LEU A 123 1.96 2.06 0.82
CA LEU A 123 3.33 1.70 1.20
C LEU A 123 3.39 0.22 1.55
N LYS A 124 4.38 -0.48 1.02
CA LYS A 124 4.64 -1.88 1.33
C LYS A 124 6.09 -2.10 1.73
N THR A 125 6.31 -2.65 2.91
CA THR A 125 7.61 -3.23 3.27
C THR A 125 7.67 -4.66 2.74
N SER A 126 8.76 -5.01 2.07
CA SER A 126 8.90 -6.32 1.43
C SER A 126 10.34 -6.85 1.50
N ASN A 127 10.50 -8.17 1.64
CA ASN A 127 11.81 -8.82 1.60
C ASN A 127 12.43 -8.88 0.19
N GLY A 128 11.75 -8.36 -0.81
CA GLY A 128 12.28 -8.31 -2.16
C GLY A 128 11.42 -7.43 -3.07
N PRO A 129 11.95 -7.04 -4.23
CA PRO A 129 11.33 -6.09 -5.14
C PRO A 129 10.01 -6.60 -5.72
N TYR A 130 9.17 -5.64 -6.12
CA TYR A 130 7.99 -5.89 -6.93
C TYR A 130 8.31 -5.73 -8.41
N TYR A 131 7.48 -6.27 -9.29
CA TYR A 131 7.65 -6.22 -10.73
C TYR A 131 6.32 -5.90 -11.39
N SER A 132 6.32 -4.95 -12.34
CA SER A 132 5.11 -4.56 -13.09
C SER A 132 4.78 -5.51 -14.25
N GLN A 133 5.71 -6.39 -14.61
CA GLN A 133 5.56 -7.34 -15.70
C GLN A 133 5.70 -8.78 -15.20
N TRP A 134 4.93 -9.68 -15.82
CA TRP A 134 5.09 -11.11 -15.63
C TRP A 134 6.44 -11.58 -16.20
N PRO A 135 7.16 -12.45 -15.51
CA PRO A 135 8.40 -13.00 -16.08
C PRO A 135 8.12 -13.80 -17.34
N ASP A 136 8.90 -13.57 -18.38
CA ASP A 136 8.82 -14.23 -19.67
C ASP A 136 9.94 -15.25 -19.90
N SER A 137 10.06 -15.76 -21.13
CA SER A 137 11.09 -16.72 -21.51
C SER A 137 12.53 -16.18 -21.45
N SER A 138 12.72 -14.87 -21.46
CA SER A 138 14.03 -14.22 -21.32
C SER A 138 14.49 -14.11 -19.87
N THR A 139 13.57 -14.30 -18.91
CA THR A 139 13.87 -14.23 -17.48
C THR A 139 14.75 -15.40 -17.05
N PRO A 140 15.93 -15.15 -16.43
CA PRO A 140 16.78 -16.21 -15.91
C PRO A 140 16.04 -17.17 -14.99
N LYS A 141 16.25 -18.47 -15.12
CA LYS A 141 15.52 -19.49 -14.34
C LYS A 141 15.63 -19.30 -12.84
N ASN A 142 16.77 -18.85 -12.36
CA ASN A 142 17.01 -18.57 -10.92
C ASN A 142 16.26 -17.33 -10.41
N GLU A 143 15.84 -16.41 -11.29
CA GLU A 143 15.07 -15.21 -10.96
C GLU A 143 13.56 -15.36 -11.20
N TYR A 144 13.16 -16.31 -12.05
CA TYR A 144 11.77 -16.48 -12.46
C TYR A 144 10.80 -16.53 -11.26
N GLY A 145 11.12 -17.33 -10.25
CA GLY A 145 10.30 -17.45 -9.04
C GLY A 145 10.18 -16.15 -8.25
N LYS A 146 11.25 -15.37 -8.14
CA LYS A 146 11.25 -14.07 -7.46
C LYS A 146 10.41 -13.05 -8.22
N ARG A 147 10.60 -12.95 -9.54
CA ARG A 147 9.86 -12.01 -10.39
C ARG A 147 8.38 -12.33 -10.43
N ARG A 148 8.02 -13.61 -10.54
CA ARG A 148 6.62 -14.07 -10.44
C ARG A 148 5.98 -13.65 -9.10
N ALA A 149 6.66 -13.92 -7.98
CA ALA A 149 6.16 -13.58 -6.66
C ALA A 149 5.99 -12.07 -6.48
N GLY A 150 6.96 -11.27 -6.93
CA GLY A 150 6.89 -9.81 -6.90
C GLY A 150 5.79 -9.23 -7.78
N PHE A 151 5.57 -9.81 -8.97
CA PHE A 151 4.45 -9.44 -9.84
C PHE A 151 3.09 -9.73 -9.20
N MET A 152 2.92 -10.90 -8.58
CA MET A 152 1.67 -11.24 -7.89
C MET A 152 1.37 -10.30 -6.71
N LYS A 153 2.40 -9.88 -5.97
CA LYS A 153 2.26 -8.87 -4.92
C LYS A 153 1.84 -7.52 -5.50
N TYR A 154 2.49 -7.08 -6.58
CA TYR A 154 2.14 -5.84 -7.28
C TYR A 154 0.68 -5.83 -7.73
N GLN A 155 0.19 -6.92 -8.33
CA GLN A 155 -1.22 -7.02 -8.74
C GLN A 155 -2.20 -6.93 -7.56
N LYS A 156 -1.85 -7.50 -6.40
CA LYS A 156 -2.66 -7.38 -5.18
C LYS A 156 -2.74 -5.94 -4.70
N CYS A 157 -1.63 -5.20 -4.73
CA CYS A 157 -1.62 -3.78 -4.36
C CYS A 157 -2.52 -2.95 -5.28
N GLN A 158 -2.49 -3.22 -6.59
CA GLN A 158 -3.38 -2.52 -7.52
C GLN A 158 -4.86 -2.78 -7.22
N LEU A 159 -5.22 -4.00 -6.85
CA LEU A 159 -6.59 -4.34 -6.48
C LEU A 159 -7.01 -3.65 -5.17
N GLN A 160 -6.11 -3.58 -4.19
CA GLN A 160 -6.31 -2.86 -2.93
C GLN A 160 -6.49 -1.36 -3.17
N LEU A 161 -5.62 -0.75 -3.97
CA LEU A 161 -5.73 0.67 -4.34
C LEU A 161 -7.04 0.98 -5.07
N ALA A 162 -7.51 0.08 -5.92
CA ALA A 162 -8.80 0.24 -6.59
C ALA A 162 -9.99 0.20 -5.61
N ALA A 163 -9.93 -0.68 -4.61
CA ALA A 163 -10.93 -0.72 -3.53
C ALA A 163 -10.92 0.57 -2.72
N TYR A 164 -9.73 1.07 -2.35
CA TYR A 164 -9.59 2.32 -1.62
C TYR A 164 -10.01 3.54 -2.44
N ALA A 165 -9.73 3.56 -3.76
CA ALA A 165 -10.18 4.63 -4.64
C ALA A 165 -11.71 4.74 -4.68
N LEU A 166 -12.42 3.61 -4.75
CA LEU A 166 -13.89 3.57 -4.66
C LEU A 166 -14.38 4.01 -3.27
N GLY A 167 -13.69 3.58 -2.21
CA GLY A 167 -13.99 4.00 -0.85
C GLY A 167 -13.80 5.50 -0.63
N LEU A 168 -12.70 6.09 -1.13
CA LEU A 168 -12.44 7.54 -1.06
C LEU A 168 -13.51 8.35 -1.79
N GLU A 169 -13.85 7.94 -3.01
CA GLU A 169 -14.88 8.57 -3.81
C GLU A 169 -16.23 8.57 -3.08
N HIS A 170 -16.63 7.43 -2.50
CA HIS A 170 -17.87 7.31 -1.76
C HIS A 170 -17.86 8.07 -0.42
N THR A 171 -16.75 7.94 0.34
CA THR A 171 -16.70 8.42 1.73
C THR A 171 -16.46 9.93 1.82
N ILE A 172 -15.53 10.47 1.03
CA ILE A 172 -15.09 11.87 1.14
C ILE A 172 -15.11 12.62 -0.20
N GLY A 173 -15.64 12.03 -1.26
CA GLY A 173 -15.76 12.65 -2.58
C GLY A 173 -14.44 12.85 -3.33
N VAL A 174 -13.34 12.28 -2.85
CA VAL A 174 -12.01 12.40 -3.46
C VAL A 174 -11.82 11.33 -4.52
N VAL A 175 -11.55 11.76 -5.76
CA VAL A 175 -11.32 10.87 -6.91
C VAL A 175 -9.85 10.90 -7.29
N PRO A 176 -9.07 9.84 -7.00
CA PRO A 176 -7.66 9.80 -7.40
C PRO A 176 -7.50 9.76 -8.92
N GLU A 177 -6.61 10.60 -9.44
CA GLU A 177 -6.22 10.58 -10.86
C GLU A 177 -5.07 9.61 -11.13
N LEU A 178 -4.27 9.37 -10.11
CA LEU A 178 -3.16 8.43 -10.10
C LEU A 178 -3.23 7.54 -8.87
N CYS A 179 -2.73 6.32 -8.98
CA CYS A 179 -2.36 5.54 -7.81
C CYS A 179 -0.85 5.28 -7.79
N MET A 180 -0.27 5.17 -6.62
CA MET A 180 1.14 4.86 -6.44
C MET A 180 1.33 3.73 -5.43
N THR A 181 2.18 2.76 -5.76
CA THR A 181 2.66 1.79 -4.80
C THR A 181 4.12 2.10 -4.49
N PHE A 182 4.38 2.43 -3.23
CA PHE A 182 5.73 2.60 -2.70
C PHE A 182 6.17 1.25 -2.11
N VAL A 183 7.30 0.72 -2.56
CA VAL A 183 7.81 -0.56 -2.06
C VAL A 183 9.17 -0.34 -1.44
N ALA A 184 9.24 -0.49 -0.12
CA ALA A 184 10.47 -0.45 0.64
C ALA A 184 11.03 -1.86 0.82
N THR A 185 12.27 -2.06 0.43
CA THR A 185 13.05 -3.27 0.72
C THR A 185 14.35 -2.88 1.44
N LYS A 186 15.11 -3.85 1.92
CA LYS A 186 16.43 -3.57 2.51
C LYS A 186 17.42 -2.98 1.51
N GLU A 187 17.23 -3.23 0.22
CA GLU A 187 18.21 -2.91 -0.83
C GLU A 187 17.77 -1.71 -1.67
N ILE A 188 16.47 -1.59 -1.94
CA ILE A 188 15.94 -0.57 -2.84
C ILE A 188 14.58 -0.05 -2.39
N SER A 189 14.29 1.20 -2.71
CA SER A 189 12.94 1.78 -2.72
C SER A 189 12.43 1.87 -4.16
N GLN A 190 11.19 1.44 -4.40
CA GLN A 190 10.55 1.46 -5.72
C GLN A 190 9.26 2.26 -5.66
N VAL A 191 8.92 2.93 -6.76
CA VAL A 191 7.61 3.56 -6.95
C VAL A 191 7.00 3.09 -8.25
N PHE A 192 5.77 2.61 -8.17
CA PHE A 192 4.97 2.25 -9.33
C PHE A 192 3.83 3.24 -9.48
N VAL A 193 3.83 3.98 -10.57
CA VAL A 193 2.77 4.95 -10.89
C VAL A 193 1.74 4.27 -11.79
N ILE A 194 0.49 4.27 -11.36
CA ILE A 194 -0.63 3.61 -12.01
C ILE A 194 -1.57 4.69 -12.55
N GLN A 195 -1.73 4.72 -13.87
CA GLN A 195 -2.54 5.70 -14.58
C GLN A 195 -4.04 5.39 -14.46
N LYS A 196 -4.88 6.41 -14.60
CA LYS A 196 -6.34 6.35 -14.48
C LYS A 196 -6.99 5.17 -15.23
N GLY A 197 -6.59 4.92 -16.48
CA GLY A 197 -7.16 3.80 -17.26
C GLY A 197 -6.89 2.42 -16.63
N THR A 198 -5.73 2.25 -16.01
CA THR A 198 -5.40 1.02 -15.27
C THR A 198 -6.18 0.95 -13.95
N ILE A 199 -6.34 2.08 -13.25
CA ILE A 199 -7.15 2.15 -12.02
C ILE A 199 -8.58 1.70 -12.31
N GLU A 200 -9.22 2.22 -13.37
CA GLU A 200 -10.58 1.83 -13.75
C GLU A 200 -10.70 0.34 -14.10
N LYS A 201 -9.69 -0.23 -14.77
CA LYS A 201 -9.64 -1.67 -15.01
C LYS A 201 -9.64 -2.47 -13.70
N TYR A 202 -8.87 -2.03 -12.69
CA TYR A 202 -8.82 -2.70 -11.39
C TYR A 202 -10.06 -2.43 -10.53
N LYS A 203 -10.70 -1.24 -10.63
CA LYS A 203 -12.00 -0.98 -10.03
C LYS A 203 -13.06 -1.98 -10.55
N ASN A 204 -13.09 -2.24 -11.86
CA ASN A 204 -13.98 -3.24 -12.43
C ASN A 204 -13.66 -4.65 -11.93
N LYS A 205 -12.38 -5.02 -11.86
CA LYS A 205 -11.96 -6.31 -11.30
C LYS A 205 -12.32 -6.44 -9.82
N TRP A 206 -12.25 -5.36 -9.05
CA TRP A 206 -12.70 -5.34 -7.65
C TRP A 206 -14.21 -5.56 -7.55
N ARG A 207 -15.01 -4.85 -8.37
CA ARG A 207 -16.47 -5.04 -8.44
C ARG A 207 -16.84 -6.52 -8.71
N GLU A 208 -16.17 -7.15 -9.68
CA GLU A 208 -16.36 -8.58 -9.97
C GLU A 208 -15.90 -9.49 -8.83
N THR A 209 -14.94 -9.06 -8.04
CA THR A 209 -14.48 -9.82 -6.87
C THR A 209 -15.52 -9.75 -5.75
N VAL A 210 -16.03 -8.57 -5.45
CA VAL A 210 -17.05 -8.37 -4.40
C VAL A 210 -18.35 -9.11 -4.71
N LYS A 211 -18.79 -9.17 -5.97
CA LYS A 211 -19.99 -9.93 -6.40
C LYS A 211 -19.93 -11.44 -6.11
N LYS A 212 -18.76 -11.98 -5.80
CA LYS A 212 -18.57 -13.42 -5.54
C LYS A 212 -18.68 -13.78 -4.06
N TYR A 213 -18.81 -12.80 -3.21
CA TYR A 213 -18.97 -12.95 -1.75
C TYR A 213 -20.34 -12.52 -1.28
#